data_ab467cc7875ab23db292b9ff06414575
#
_entry.id   ab467cc7875ab23db292b9ff06414575
#
_cell.length_a   1.000
_cell.length_b   1.000
_cell.length_c   1.000
_cell.angle_alpha   90.00
_cell.angle_beta   90.00
_cell.angle_gamma   90.00
#
_symmetry.space_group_name_H-M   'P 1'
#
loop_
_entity.id
_entity.type
_entity.pdbx_description
1 polymer ?
#
loop_
_entity_poly.entity_id
_entity_poly.type
_entity_poly.pdbx_seq_one_letter_code
_entity_poly.pdbx_strand_id
1 'polypeptide(L)'
;MALPTDAELLAAARTDATAFRAFYERYAERVYGYHLRRTREPEAAHDLTAETFAQAWLSRRRFRDRAGGTAGPWLFAIARNLLLTSVRRRRLERSACERLGVLVEAQVEPVESWLDDLLEDIPDAVRLRVIDELEYEDVARELGTTPAAARVRVHRGLSSLRHRLRQRMEAS
;
A
#
# COMPACT_ATOMS: atom_id res chain seq x y z
N MET A 1 2.06 -17.75 -27.98
CA MET A 1 3.20 -17.45 -27.08
C MET A 1 2.62 -16.82 -25.83
N ALA A 2 2.82 -17.42 -24.67
CA ALA A 2 2.30 -16.87 -23.40
C ALA A 2 3.03 -15.57 -23.06
N LEU A 3 2.31 -14.58 -22.51
CA LEU A 3 2.95 -13.36 -22.03
C LEU A 3 3.82 -13.68 -20.80
N PRO A 4 4.99 -13.04 -20.65
CA PRO A 4 5.86 -13.29 -19.52
C PRO A 4 5.15 -12.91 -18.21
N THR A 5 5.39 -13.69 -17.15
CA THR A 5 4.93 -13.40 -15.80
C THR A 5 5.68 -12.20 -15.20
N ASP A 6 5.17 -11.59 -14.15
CA ASP A 6 5.86 -10.49 -13.47
C ASP A 6 7.20 -10.95 -12.88
N ALA A 7 7.25 -12.19 -12.38
CA ALA A 7 8.48 -12.76 -11.85
C ALA A 7 9.56 -12.89 -12.93
N GLU A 8 9.19 -13.33 -14.14
CA GLU A 8 10.09 -13.39 -15.29
C GLU A 8 10.54 -12.00 -15.73
N LEU A 9 9.62 -11.02 -15.79
CA LEU A 9 9.95 -9.64 -16.11
C LEU A 9 10.93 -9.03 -15.10
N LEU A 10 10.70 -9.21 -13.80
CA LEU A 10 11.58 -8.69 -12.75
C LEU A 10 12.93 -9.42 -12.70
N ALA A 11 12.96 -10.71 -13.04
CA ALA A 11 14.21 -11.46 -13.19
C ALA A 11 15.04 -10.95 -14.38
N ALA A 12 14.42 -10.76 -15.55
CA ALA A 12 15.04 -10.19 -16.73
C ALA A 12 15.49 -8.73 -16.50
N ALA A 13 14.73 -7.95 -15.74
CA ALA A 13 15.05 -6.56 -15.41
C ALA A 13 16.33 -6.38 -14.58
N ARG A 14 16.97 -7.47 -14.14
CA ARG A 14 18.29 -7.38 -13.49
C ARG A 14 19.41 -6.97 -14.45
N THR A 15 19.25 -7.30 -15.73
CA THR A 15 20.22 -7.04 -16.81
C THR A 15 19.65 -6.24 -17.97
N ASP A 16 18.31 -6.28 -18.15
CA ASP A 16 17.61 -5.62 -19.25
C ASP A 16 16.53 -4.67 -18.73
N ALA A 17 16.74 -3.37 -18.93
CA ALA A 17 15.79 -2.33 -18.51
C ALA A 17 14.45 -2.40 -19.28
N THR A 18 14.44 -2.97 -20.49
CA THR A 18 13.21 -3.08 -21.29
C THR A 18 12.19 -4.01 -20.62
N ALA A 19 12.65 -5.05 -19.93
CA ALA A 19 11.80 -5.93 -19.17
C ALA A 19 11.11 -5.21 -18.00
N PHE A 20 11.80 -4.27 -17.34
CA PHE A 20 11.16 -3.44 -16.31
C PHE A 20 10.15 -2.46 -16.90
N ARG A 21 10.40 -1.94 -18.10
CA ARG A 21 9.44 -1.09 -18.81
C ARG A 21 8.13 -1.86 -19.05
N ALA A 22 8.20 -3.11 -19.50
CA ALA A 22 7.00 -3.93 -19.67
C ALA A 22 6.25 -4.16 -18.35
N PHE A 23 6.99 -4.36 -17.25
CA PHE A 23 6.41 -4.43 -15.91
C PHE A 23 5.75 -3.11 -15.49
N TYR A 24 6.40 -1.97 -15.73
CA TYR A 24 5.85 -0.63 -15.48
C TYR A 24 4.53 -0.43 -16.25
N GLU A 25 4.52 -0.67 -17.55
CA GLU A 25 3.34 -0.50 -18.41
C GLU A 25 2.15 -1.34 -17.94
N ARG A 26 2.40 -2.52 -17.36
CA ARG A 26 1.36 -3.39 -16.80
C ARG A 26 0.69 -2.84 -15.55
N TYR A 27 1.41 -2.08 -14.74
CA TYR A 27 0.97 -1.66 -13.42
C TYR A 27 0.79 -0.15 -13.25
N ALA A 28 1.31 0.69 -14.14
CA ALA A 28 1.36 2.14 -13.97
C ALA A 28 -0.03 2.76 -13.69
N GLU A 29 -1.02 2.42 -14.51
CA GLU A 29 -2.38 2.93 -14.36
C GLU A 29 -3.03 2.49 -13.03
N ARG A 30 -2.80 1.23 -12.64
CA ARG A 30 -3.34 0.68 -11.39
C ARG A 30 -2.72 1.33 -10.16
N VAL A 31 -1.41 1.56 -10.17
CA VAL A 31 -0.69 2.23 -9.08
C VAL A 31 -1.08 3.70 -9.02
N TYR A 32 -1.17 4.38 -10.15
CA TYR A 32 -1.67 5.75 -10.21
C TYR A 32 -3.09 5.87 -9.66
N GLY A 33 -4.01 5.03 -10.11
CA GLY A 33 -5.37 5.00 -9.60
C GLY A 33 -5.45 4.68 -8.11
N TYR A 34 -4.54 3.85 -7.59
CA TYR A 34 -4.42 3.57 -6.16
C TYR A 34 -4.05 4.84 -5.37
N HIS A 35 -3.04 5.59 -5.81
CA HIS A 35 -2.62 6.82 -5.17
C HIS A 35 -3.67 7.92 -5.33
N LEU A 36 -4.23 8.11 -6.53
CA LEU A 36 -5.23 9.15 -6.81
C LEU A 36 -6.48 9.03 -5.93
N ARG A 37 -6.99 7.81 -5.74
CA ARG A 37 -8.14 7.58 -4.85
C ARG A 37 -7.86 7.97 -3.40
N ARG A 38 -6.60 7.95 -2.96
CA ARG A 38 -6.19 8.21 -1.58
C ARG A 38 -5.70 9.62 -1.36
N THR A 39 -4.98 10.20 -2.30
CA THR A 39 -4.49 11.58 -2.21
C THR A 39 -5.53 12.60 -2.67
N ARG A 40 -6.44 12.19 -3.58
CA ARG A 40 -7.38 13.07 -4.30
C ARG A 40 -6.69 14.23 -5.05
N GLU A 41 -5.40 14.16 -5.16
CA GLU A 41 -4.54 15.17 -5.75
C GLU A 41 -3.72 14.54 -6.88
N PRO A 42 -3.96 14.92 -8.15
CA PRO A 42 -3.31 14.30 -9.31
C PRO A 42 -1.78 14.41 -9.28
N GLU A 43 -1.23 15.57 -8.87
CA GLU A 43 0.21 15.78 -8.79
C GLU A 43 0.85 14.87 -7.76
N ALA A 44 0.30 14.81 -6.54
CA ALA A 44 0.77 13.90 -5.50
C ALA A 44 0.65 12.42 -5.91
N ALA A 45 -0.42 12.07 -6.64
CA ALA A 45 -0.59 10.72 -7.15
C ALA A 45 0.47 10.37 -8.21
N HIS A 46 0.82 11.30 -9.07
CA HIS A 46 1.91 11.12 -10.06
C HIS A 46 3.27 10.95 -9.37
N ASP A 47 3.59 11.81 -8.39
CA ASP A 47 4.84 11.75 -7.64
C ASP A 47 4.99 10.41 -6.91
N LEU A 48 3.96 10.00 -6.17
CA LEU A 48 3.96 8.73 -5.45
C LEU A 48 4.03 7.52 -6.40
N THR A 49 3.44 7.62 -7.60
CA THR A 49 3.54 6.58 -8.62
C THR A 49 4.98 6.46 -9.12
N ALA A 50 5.60 7.58 -9.47
CA ALA A 50 6.99 7.62 -9.91
C ALA A 50 7.94 7.06 -8.83
N GLU A 51 7.75 7.46 -7.57
CA GLU A 51 8.52 6.99 -6.43
C GLU A 51 8.32 5.49 -6.18
N THR A 52 7.09 4.99 -6.33
CA THR A 52 6.77 3.55 -6.21
C THR A 52 7.59 2.72 -7.20
N PHE A 53 7.63 3.13 -8.47
CA PHE A 53 8.39 2.40 -9.47
C PHE A 53 9.90 2.59 -9.33
N ALA A 54 10.38 3.75 -8.85
CA ALA A 54 11.78 3.95 -8.50
C ALA A 54 12.22 3.00 -7.38
N GLN A 55 11.43 2.87 -6.32
CA GLN A 55 11.70 1.93 -5.23
C GLN A 55 11.59 0.47 -5.70
N ALA A 56 10.63 0.16 -6.55
CA ALA A 56 10.51 -1.16 -7.16
C ALA A 56 11.76 -1.49 -8.00
N TRP A 57 12.24 -0.56 -8.80
CA TRP A 57 13.49 -0.70 -9.56
C TRP A 57 14.70 -0.96 -8.66
N LEU A 58 14.88 -0.18 -7.61
CA LEU A 58 15.99 -0.33 -6.67
C LEU A 58 15.94 -1.68 -5.92
N SER A 59 14.74 -2.13 -5.57
CA SER A 59 14.54 -3.36 -4.79
C SER A 59 14.29 -4.62 -5.64
N ARG A 60 14.20 -4.52 -6.99
CA ARG A 60 13.88 -5.64 -7.88
C ARG A 60 14.76 -6.88 -7.71
N ARG A 61 16.03 -6.69 -7.34
CA ARG A 61 16.95 -7.80 -7.09
C ARG A 61 16.62 -8.60 -5.83
N ARG A 62 15.83 -8.00 -4.90
CA ARG A 62 15.39 -8.62 -3.66
C ARG A 62 14.00 -9.24 -3.80
N PHE A 63 13.32 -8.99 -4.92
CA PHE A 63 12.02 -9.61 -5.18
C PHE A 63 12.13 -11.14 -5.09
N ARG A 64 11.15 -11.75 -4.43
CA ARG A 64 10.97 -13.20 -4.36
C ARG A 64 9.55 -13.50 -4.80
N ASP A 65 9.41 -14.33 -5.80
CA ASP A 65 8.09 -14.82 -6.20
C ASP A 65 7.46 -15.65 -5.07
N ARG A 66 6.42 -15.13 -4.47
CA ARG A 66 5.65 -15.79 -3.41
C ARG A 66 4.18 -15.93 -3.78
N ALA A 67 3.79 -15.44 -4.94
CA ALA A 67 2.41 -15.31 -5.38
C ALA A 67 2.17 -15.90 -6.79
N GLY A 68 2.90 -16.95 -7.13
CA GLY A 68 2.68 -17.70 -8.38
C GLY A 68 2.91 -16.88 -9.65
N GLY A 69 4.00 -16.13 -9.71
CA GLY A 69 4.39 -15.34 -10.89
C GLY A 69 3.90 -13.90 -10.89
N THR A 70 3.03 -13.48 -9.95
CA THR A 70 2.57 -12.08 -9.84
C THR A 70 3.41 -11.29 -8.82
N ALA A 71 3.76 -10.05 -9.18
CA ALA A 71 4.43 -9.11 -8.29
C ALA A 71 3.49 -8.03 -7.75
N GLY A 72 2.20 -8.12 -8.03
CA GLY A 72 1.20 -7.15 -7.57
C GLY A 72 1.27 -6.89 -6.06
N PRO A 73 1.15 -7.90 -5.18
CA PRO A 73 1.20 -7.71 -3.73
C PRO A 73 2.47 -6.99 -3.27
N TRP A 74 3.62 -7.36 -3.80
CA TRP A 74 4.89 -6.72 -3.48
C TRP A 74 4.96 -5.25 -3.94
N LEU A 75 4.50 -4.94 -5.16
CA LEU A 75 4.49 -3.57 -5.68
C LEU A 75 3.53 -2.68 -4.88
N PHE A 76 2.34 -3.17 -4.57
CA PHE A 76 1.36 -2.41 -3.78
C PHE A 76 1.76 -2.27 -2.30
N ALA A 77 2.57 -3.15 -1.75
CA ALA A 77 3.20 -2.95 -0.45
C ALA A 77 4.18 -1.76 -0.47
N ILE A 78 4.97 -1.62 -1.54
CA ILE A 78 5.84 -0.44 -1.74
C ILE A 78 4.99 0.84 -1.86
N ALA A 79 3.98 0.83 -2.73
CA ALA A 79 3.08 1.97 -2.95
C ALA A 79 2.42 2.44 -1.64
N ARG A 80 1.94 1.49 -0.84
CA ARG A 80 1.33 1.78 0.46
C ARG A 80 2.31 2.41 1.45
N ASN A 81 3.51 1.86 1.58
CA ASN A 81 4.51 2.39 2.49
C ASN A 81 4.90 3.82 2.14
N LEU A 82 5.02 4.14 0.86
CA LEU A 82 5.28 5.50 0.38
C LEU A 82 4.13 6.45 0.67
N LEU A 83 2.90 6.01 0.44
CA LEU A 83 1.71 6.79 0.78
C LEU A 83 1.67 7.13 2.27
N LEU A 84 1.84 6.14 3.16
CA LEU A 84 1.85 6.36 4.61
C LEU A 84 2.96 7.33 5.03
N THR A 85 4.14 7.20 4.44
CA THR A 85 5.27 8.12 4.70
C THR A 85 4.93 9.55 4.26
N SER A 86 4.30 9.71 3.09
CA SER A 86 3.86 11.01 2.58
C SER A 86 2.83 11.67 3.51
N VAL A 87 1.83 10.91 3.96
CA VAL A 87 0.81 11.38 4.90
C VAL A 87 1.44 11.83 6.23
N ARG A 88 2.34 11.03 6.80
CA ARG A 88 3.06 11.39 8.03
C ARG A 88 3.87 12.67 7.87
N ARG A 89 4.58 12.82 6.75
CA ARG A 89 5.36 14.02 6.46
C ARG A 89 4.47 15.26 6.39
N ARG A 90 3.37 15.21 5.62
CA ARG A 90 2.41 16.32 5.51
C ARG A 90 1.80 16.70 6.87
N ARG A 91 1.50 15.73 7.73
CA ARG A 91 0.99 15.97 9.09
C ARG A 91 2.01 16.69 9.96
N LEU A 92 3.29 16.28 9.91
CA LEU A 92 4.36 16.94 10.64
C LEU A 92 4.62 18.37 10.14
N GLU A 93 4.62 18.59 8.83
CA GLU A 93 4.76 19.90 8.20
C GLU A 93 3.62 20.83 8.64
N ARG A 94 2.37 20.36 8.61
CA ARG A 94 1.19 21.11 9.07
C ARG A 94 1.33 21.50 10.55
N SER A 95 1.64 20.56 11.42
CA SER A 95 1.84 20.81 12.86
C SER A 95 2.99 21.79 13.12
N ALA A 96 4.05 21.77 12.33
CA ALA A 96 5.13 22.74 12.43
C ALA A 96 4.67 24.14 11.99
N CYS A 97 3.94 24.26 10.89
CA CYS A 97 3.38 25.52 10.41
C CYS A 97 2.40 26.14 11.44
N GLU A 98 1.53 25.34 12.04
CA GLU A 98 0.62 25.78 13.10
C GLU A 98 1.37 26.35 14.31
N ARG A 99 2.47 25.69 14.73
CA ARG A 99 3.31 26.20 15.85
C ARG A 99 4.03 27.50 15.52
N LEU A 100 4.33 27.73 14.25
CA LEU A 100 4.99 28.96 13.77
C LEU A 100 4.00 30.08 13.45
N GLY A 101 2.68 29.88 13.64
CA GLY A 101 1.64 30.83 13.31
C GLY A 101 1.52 31.14 11.81
N VAL A 102 2.05 30.27 10.96
CA VAL A 102 1.90 30.38 9.51
C VAL A 102 0.50 29.88 9.16
N LEU A 103 -0.33 30.77 8.61
CA LEU A 103 -1.63 30.38 8.05
C LEU A 103 -1.37 29.46 6.84
N VAL A 104 -1.50 28.18 7.05
CA VAL A 104 -1.61 27.22 5.95
C VAL A 104 -3.04 27.36 5.45
N GLU A 105 -3.23 27.79 4.20
CA GLU A 105 -4.53 27.67 3.55
C GLU A 105 -5.02 26.25 3.78
N ALA A 106 -6.15 26.12 4.45
CA ALA A 106 -6.76 24.83 4.71
C ALA A 106 -7.16 24.22 3.35
N GLN A 107 -6.25 23.52 2.73
CA GLN A 107 -6.66 22.53 1.78
C GLN A 107 -7.58 21.58 2.54
N VAL A 108 -8.81 21.49 2.04
CA VAL A 108 -9.89 20.67 2.57
C VAL A 108 -9.29 19.44 3.24
N GLU A 109 -9.43 19.35 4.58
CA GLU A 109 -9.01 18.15 5.31
C GLU A 109 -9.56 16.95 4.52
N PRO A 110 -8.72 16.05 4.02
CA PRO A 110 -9.26 14.82 3.45
C PRO A 110 -10.12 14.23 4.57
N VAL A 111 -11.36 13.90 4.24
CA VAL A 111 -12.30 13.18 5.13
C VAL A 111 -11.69 11.91 5.75
N GLU A 112 -10.44 11.63 5.46
CA GLU A 112 -9.69 10.41 5.67
C GLU A 112 -8.57 10.47 6.71
N SER A 113 -8.36 11.59 7.43
CA SER A 113 -7.39 11.64 8.53
C SER A 113 -7.68 10.52 9.56
N TRP A 114 -8.94 10.25 9.83
CA TRP A 114 -9.37 9.16 10.70
C TRP A 114 -9.21 7.77 10.06
N LEU A 115 -9.29 7.68 8.73
CA LEU A 115 -9.09 6.43 8.00
C LEU A 115 -7.61 6.04 8.01
N ASP A 116 -6.72 7.03 7.94
CA ASP A 116 -5.28 6.79 8.02
C ASP A 116 -4.89 6.27 9.41
N ASP A 117 -5.43 6.88 10.48
CA ASP A 117 -5.24 6.38 11.85
C ASP A 117 -5.81 4.96 12.02
N LEU A 118 -6.92 4.65 11.35
CA LEU A 118 -7.51 3.32 11.35
C LEU A 118 -6.66 2.33 10.55
N LEU A 119 -6.07 2.77 9.45
CA LEU A 119 -5.23 1.95 8.58
C LEU A 119 -3.85 1.67 9.20
N GLU A 120 -3.31 2.57 10.02
CA GLU A 120 -2.08 2.34 10.79
C GLU A 120 -2.25 1.21 11.81
N ASP A 121 -3.45 1.08 12.36
CA ASP A 121 -3.80 0.09 13.39
C ASP A 121 -4.42 -1.20 12.83
N ILE A 122 -4.41 -1.38 11.49
CA ILE A 122 -4.93 -2.63 10.91
C ILE A 122 -4.00 -3.79 11.31
N PRO A 123 -4.53 -4.83 11.97
CA PRO A 123 -3.76 -6.02 12.27
C PRO A 123 -3.17 -6.64 11.00
N ASP A 124 -1.91 -7.09 11.06
CA ASP A 124 -1.19 -7.65 9.91
C ASP A 124 -1.96 -8.75 9.18
N ALA A 125 -2.66 -9.61 9.90
CA ALA A 125 -3.49 -10.65 9.30
C ALA A 125 -4.62 -10.10 8.41
N VAL A 126 -5.26 -9.01 8.83
CA VAL A 126 -6.32 -8.35 8.05
C VAL A 126 -5.72 -7.65 6.84
N ARG A 127 -4.58 -6.98 7.03
CA ARG A 127 -3.86 -6.33 5.94
C ARG A 127 -3.50 -7.31 4.84
N LEU A 128 -2.83 -8.40 5.19
CA LEU A 128 -2.40 -9.43 4.25
C LEU A 128 -3.59 -10.07 3.50
N ARG A 129 -4.69 -10.32 4.21
CA ARG A 129 -5.86 -10.99 3.60
C ARG A 129 -6.73 -10.04 2.77
N VAL A 130 -6.97 -8.81 3.26
CA VAL A 130 -7.99 -7.89 2.68
C VAL A 130 -7.37 -6.86 1.75
N ILE A 131 -6.18 -6.35 2.09
CA ILE A 131 -5.52 -5.30 1.29
C ILE A 131 -4.58 -5.91 0.26
N ASP A 132 -3.79 -6.92 0.69
CA ASP A 132 -2.84 -7.61 -0.16
C ASP A 132 -3.46 -8.81 -0.88
N GLU A 133 -4.75 -9.13 -0.59
CA GLU A 133 -5.57 -10.19 -1.20
C GLU A 133 -4.95 -11.59 -1.15
N LEU A 134 -4.05 -11.84 -0.19
CA LEU A 134 -3.37 -13.14 -0.04
C LEU A 134 -4.33 -14.23 0.43
N GLU A 135 -4.17 -15.45 -0.08
CA GLU A 135 -4.90 -16.60 0.43
C GLU A 135 -4.47 -16.97 1.86
N TYR A 136 -5.32 -17.67 2.61
CA TYR A 136 -5.02 -17.96 4.03
C TYR A 136 -3.75 -18.77 4.25
N GLU A 137 -3.35 -19.57 3.29
CA GLU A 137 -2.12 -20.34 3.27
C GLU A 137 -0.90 -19.41 3.22
N ASP A 138 -0.97 -18.35 2.41
CA ASP A 138 0.09 -17.35 2.26
C ASP A 138 0.13 -16.41 3.45
N VAL A 139 -1.04 -15.97 3.94
CA VAL A 139 -1.13 -15.20 5.20
C VAL A 139 -0.51 -15.99 6.36
N ALA A 140 -0.78 -17.29 6.44
CA ALA A 140 -0.22 -18.15 7.48
C ALA A 140 1.31 -18.24 7.38
N ARG A 141 1.83 -18.35 6.17
CA ARG A 141 3.28 -18.40 5.89
C ARG A 141 3.97 -17.09 6.29
N GLU A 142 3.39 -15.95 5.93
CA GLU A 142 3.92 -14.63 6.29
C GLU A 142 3.90 -14.38 7.81
N LEU A 143 2.88 -14.88 8.51
CA LEU A 143 2.72 -14.70 9.96
C LEU A 143 3.34 -15.81 10.81
N GLY A 144 3.99 -16.79 10.20
CA GLY A 144 4.58 -17.93 10.90
C GLY A 144 3.54 -18.75 11.70
N THR A 145 2.35 -18.99 11.11
CA THR A 145 1.23 -19.64 11.80
C THR A 145 0.54 -20.66 10.90
N THR A 146 -0.57 -21.24 11.34
CA THR A 146 -1.38 -22.15 10.52
C THR A 146 -2.49 -21.40 9.78
N PRO A 147 -2.98 -21.91 8.63
CA PRO A 147 -4.10 -21.29 7.91
C PRO A 147 -5.36 -21.11 8.77
N ALA A 148 -5.64 -22.06 9.66
CA ALA A 148 -6.74 -21.96 10.62
C ALA A 148 -6.55 -20.81 11.61
N ALA A 149 -5.34 -20.65 12.15
CA ALA A 149 -5.01 -19.55 13.06
C ALA A 149 -4.99 -18.21 12.33
N ALA A 150 -4.51 -18.14 11.08
CA ALA A 150 -4.57 -16.95 10.25
C ALA A 150 -6.03 -16.50 10.03
N ARG A 151 -6.93 -17.43 9.72
CA ARG A 151 -8.37 -17.16 9.55
C ARG A 151 -8.98 -16.57 10.83
N VAL A 152 -8.66 -17.12 12.01
CA VAL A 152 -9.10 -16.59 13.30
C VAL A 152 -8.57 -15.18 13.54
N ARG A 153 -7.29 -14.93 13.26
CA ARG A 153 -6.67 -13.59 13.40
C ARG A 153 -7.33 -12.56 12.48
N VAL A 154 -7.60 -12.91 11.23
CA VAL A 154 -8.33 -12.05 10.29
C VAL A 154 -9.72 -11.72 10.82
N HIS A 155 -10.47 -12.73 11.23
CA HIS A 155 -11.83 -12.53 11.75
C HIS A 155 -11.86 -11.63 12.99
N ARG A 156 -10.96 -11.85 13.95
CA ARG A 156 -10.83 -11.00 15.16
C ARG A 156 -10.42 -9.57 14.80
N GLY A 157 -9.48 -9.41 13.89
CA GLY A 157 -9.05 -8.10 13.40
C GLY A 157 -10.17 -7.32 12.73
N LEU A 158 -10.95 -7.95 11.85
CA LEU A 158 -12.13 -7.34 11.21
C LEU A 158 -13.21 -6.96 12.24
N SER A 159 -13.42 -7.80 13.25
CA SER A 159 -14.38 -7.51 14.31
C SER A 159 -13.96 -6.30 15.15
N SER A 160 -12.67 -6.19 15.48
CA SER A 160 -12.09 -5.04 16.20
C SER A 160 -12.20 -3.75 15.37
N LEU A 161 -11.88 -3.81 14.07
CA LEU A 161 -12.02 -2.67 13.17
C LEU A 161 -13.47 -2.19 13.07
N ARG A 162 -14.40 -3.12 12.92
CA ARG A 162 -15.84 -2.81 12.87
C ARG A 162 -16.34 -2.13 14.15
N HIS A 163 -15.86 -2.58 15.30
CA HIS A 163 -16.22 -1.98 16.59
C HIS A 163 -15.68 -0.56 16.70
N ARG A 164 -14.41 -0.32 16.35
CA ARG A 164 -13.79 1.03 16.36
C ARG A 164 -14.47 1.99 15.38
N LEU A 165 -14.83 1.52 14.19
CA LEU A 165 -15.60 2.31 13.22
C LEU A 165 -16.95 2.76 13.78
N ARG A 166 -17.68 1.84 14.41
CA ARG A 166 -18.98 2.15 15.01
C ARG A 166 -18.87 3.19 16.12
N GLN A 167 -17.92 3.03 17.04
CA GLN A 167 -17.69 3.99 18.11
C GLN A 167 -17.36 5.40 17.57
N ARG A 168 -16.62 5.48 16.49
CA ARG A 168 -16.24 6.75 15.89
C ARG A 168 -17.41 7.43 15.16
N MET A 169 -18.26 6.66 14.51
CA MET A 169 -19.49 7.16 13.88
C MET A 169 -20.53 7.65 14.92
N GLU A 170 -20.53 7.09 16.13
CA GLU A 170 -21.41 7.49 17.23
C GLU A 170 -20.88 8.75 17.95
N ALA A 171 -19.60 9.08 17.80
CA ALA A 171 -18.94 10.23 18.42
C ALA A 171 -18.86 11.48 17.51
N SER A 172 -19.28 11.37 16.23
CA SER A 172 -19.33 12.45 15.24
C SER A 172 -20.70 13.04 15.08
#